data_178b92cce955b6ed4d70b87137988552
#
_entry.id   178b92cce955b6ed4d70b87137988552
#
_cell.length_a   1.000
_cell.length_b   1.000
_cell.length_c   1.000
_cell.angle_alpha   90.00
_cell.angle_beta   90.00
_cell.angle_gamma   90.00
#
_symmetry.space_group_name_H-M   'P 1'
#
loop_
_entity.id
_entity.type
_entity.pdbx_description
1 polymer ?
#
loop_
_entity_poly.entity_id
_entity_poly.type
_entity_poly.pdbx_seq_one_letter_code
_entity_poly.pdbx_strand_id
1 'polypeptide(L)' 'MTRKEAIAYMLSTHKPIAHKLFGKEEFVRYDGMDLKDESNLCLPYGEFWAIRSGGVWEDGWSKVG' A
#
# COMPACT_ATOMS: atom_id res chain seq x y z
N MET A 1 6.16 8.27 4.53
CA MET A 1 4.80 8.53 5.07
C MET A 1 4.45 7.50 6.13
N THR A 2 3.61 7.91 7.06
CA THR A 2 3.01 6.97 8.00
C THR A 2 2.03 6.07 7.24
N ARG A 3 1.64 4.97 7.88
CA ARG A 3 0.61 4.07 7.36
C ARG A 3 -0.69 4.82 7.05
N LYS A 4 -1.12 5.67 7.99
CA LYS A 4 -2.35 6.46 7.85
C LYS A 4 -2.26 7.41 6.66
N GLU A 5 -1.13 8.09 6.50
CA GLU A 5 -0.90 9.00 5.38
C GLU A 5 -0.87 8.25 4.04
N ALA A 6 -0.23 7.09 4.01
CA ALA A 6 -0.14 6.28 2.81
C ALA A 6 -1.52 5.79 2.36
N ILE A 7 -2.34 5.35 3.31
CA ILE A 7 -3.72 4.92 3.02
C ILE A 7 -4.52 6.08 2.44
N ALA A 8 -4.45 7.25 3.08
CA ALA A 8 -5.18 8.42 2.62
C ALA A 8 -4.76 8.84 1.21
N TYR A 9 -3.45 8.86 0.95
CA TYR A 9 -2.90 9.18 -0.37
C TYR A 9 -3.40 8.20 -1.44
N MET A 10 -3.30 6.91 -1.14
CA MET A 10 -3.67 5.86 -2.09
C MET A 10 -5.17 5.91 -2.40
N LEU A 11 -6.01 6.10 -1.38
CA LEU A 11 -7.46 6.14 -1.57
C LEU A 11 -7.89 7.37 -2.38
N SER A 12 -7.21 8.50 -2.19
CA SER A 12 -7.60 9.75 -2.86
C SER A 12 -7.05 9.87 -4.28
N THR A 13 -5.91 9.23 -4.57
CA THR A 13 -5.25 9.39 -5.87
C THR A 13 -5.27 8.15 -6.74
N HIS A 14 -5.51 6.98 -6.16
CA HIS A 14 -5.37 5.66 -6.80
C HIS A 14 -3.95 5.41 -7.34
N LYS A 15 -2.98 6.17 -6.87
CA LYS A 15 -1.58 5.99 -7.25
C LYS A 15 -0.89 4.99 -6.34
N PRO A 16 0.11 4.27 -6.83
CA PRO A 16 0.75 3.22 -6.05
C PRO A 16 1.61 3.75 -4.90
N ILE A 17 1.70 2.94 -3.86
CA ILE A 17 2.57 3.18 -2.71
C ILE A 17 3.42 1.93 -2.48
N ALA A 18 4.53 2.10 -1.79
CA ALA A 18 5.40 1.01 -1.41
C ALA A 18 5.89 1.20 0.02
N HIS A 19 6.37 0.13 0.62
CA HIS A 19 6.95 0.16 1.96
C HIS A 19 8.43 -0.23 1.87
N LYS A 20 9.23 0.27 2.81
CA LYS A 20 10.68 0.00 2.82
C LYS A 20 11.01 -1.50 2.93
N LEU A 21 10.08 -2.32 3.42
CA LEU A 21 10.24 -3.76 3.51
C LEU A 21 9.81 -4.52 2.25
N PHE A 22 9.19 -3.81 1.31
CA PHE A 22 8.81 -4.41 0.03
C PHE A 22 10.04 -4.66 -0.83
N GLY A 23 9.93 -5.58 -1.78
CA GLY A 23 10.95 -5.78 -2.79
C GLY A 23 11.10 -4.56 -3.68
N LYS A 24 12.19 -4.51 -4.45
CA LYS A 24 12.58 -3.35 -5.26
C LYS A 24 11.49 -2.86 -6.21
N GLU A 25 10.78 -3.80 -6.83
CA GLU A 25 9.74 -3.48 -7.80
C GLU A 25 8.32 -3.66 -7.23
N GLU A 26 8.23 -3.96 -5.95
CA GLU A 26 6.95 -4.28 -5.29
C GLU A 26 6.21 -3.01 -4.89
N PHE A 27 4.93 -2.94 -5.24
CA PHE A 27 4.05 -1.85 -4.82
C PHE A 27 2.62 -2.34 -4.77
N VAL A 28 1.74 -1.51 -4.18
CA VAL A 28 0.29 -1.76 -4.20
C VAL A 28 -0.43 -0.46 -4.58
N ARG A 29 -1.57 -0.60 -5.23
CA ARG A 29 -2.44 0.53 -5.54
C ARG A 29 -3.89 0.16 -5.30
N TYR A 30 -4.72 1.18 -5.11
CA TYR A 30 -6.16 1.00 -4.90
C TYR A 30 -6.88 1.15 -6.25
N ASP A 31 -7.71 0.17 -6.60
CA ASP A 31 -8.41 0.18 -7.89
C ASP A 31 -9.86 0.68 -7.79
N GLY A 32 -10.25 1.16 -6.60
CA GLY A 32 -11.62 1.61 -6.34
C GLY A 32 -12.42 0.60 -5.52
N MET A 33 -11.96 -0.62 -5.39
CA MET A 33 -12.60 -1.69 -4.62
C MET A 33 -11.62 -2.39 -3.71
N ASP A 34 -10.57 -2.96 -4.30
CA ASP A 34 -9.53 -3.69 -3.60
C ASP A 34 -8.16 -3.15 -3.99
N LEU A 35 -7.12 -3.83 -3.55
CA LEU A 35 -5.75 -3.48 -3.90
C LEU A 35 -5.26 -4.35 -5.03
N LYS A 36 -4.33 -3.82 -5.80
CA LYS A 36 -3.60 -4.56 -6.84
C LYS A 36 -2.13 -4.43 -6.57
N ASP A 37 -1.38 -5.51 -6.73
CA ASP A 37 0.07 -5.48 -6.62
C ASP A 37 0.72 -5.18 -7.98
N GLU A 38 2.04 -5.22 -8.05
CA GLU A 38 2.81 -4.95 -9.27
C GLU A 38 2.52 -5.94 -10.39
N SER A 39 2.02 -7.12 -10.04
CA SER A 39 1.62 -8.15 -11.00
C SER A 39 0.16 -8.05 -11.40
N ASN A 40 -0.52 -7.01 -10.92
CA ASN A 40 -1.95 -6.80 -11.12
C ASN A 40 -2.83 -7.86 -10.43
N LEU A 41 -2.26 -8.54 -9.44
CA LEU A 41 -2.98 -9.53 -8.64
C LEU A 41 -3.84 -8.80 -7.61
N CYS A 42 -5.10 -9.23 -7.50
CA CYS A 42 -6.06 -8.61 -6.57
C CYS A 42 -5.77 -9.05 -5.13
N LEU A 43 -5.69 -8.07 -4.23
CA LEU A 43 -5.47 -8.29 -2.80
C LEU A 43 -6.64 -7.68 -2.05
N PRO A 44 -7.35 -8.46 -1.21
CA PRO A 44 -8.46 -7.91 -0.41
C PRO A 44 -7.97 -6.78 0.48
N TYR A 45 -8.63 -5.63 0.41
CA TYR A 45 -8.22 -4.41 1.11
C TYR A 45 -8.06 -4.63 2.62
N GLY A 46 -9.09 -5.18 3.25
CA GLY A 46 -9.08 -5.37 4.70
C GLY A 46 -8.00 -6.32 5.18
N GLU A 47 -7.80 -7.42 4.45
CA GLU A 47 -6.79 -8.41 4.81
C GLU A 47 -5.39 -7.86 4.65
N PHE A 48 -5.13 -7.13 3.57
CA PHE A 48 -3.83 -6.51 3.34
C PHE A 48 -3.43 -5.62 4.51
N TRP A 49 -4.33 -4.72 4.92
CA TRP A 49 -4.02 -3.78 5.98
C TRP A 49 -4.05 -4.40 7.37
N ALA A 50 -4.85 -5.46 7.57
CA ALA A 50 -4.92 -6.13 8.86
C ALA A 50 -3.58 -6.74 9.28
N ILE A 51 -2.85 -7.34 8.34
CA ILE A 51 -1.55 -7.95 8.64
C ILE A 51 -0.40 -6.94 8.55
N ARG A 52 -0.67 -5.72 8.13
CA ARG A 52 0.32 -4.65 8.02
C ARG A 52 -0.04 -3.47 8.91
N SER A 53 -0.12 -3.74 10.20
CA SER A 53 -0.41 -2.73 11.20
C SER A 53 0.52 -2.88 12.39
N GLY A 54 0.83 -1.76 13.04
CA GLY A 54 1.73 -1.74 14.20
C GLY A 54 3.20 -1.88 13.80
N GLY A 55 4.08 -1.54 14.73
CA GLY A 55 5.51 -1.71 14.57
C GLY A 55 6.06 -1.07 13.29
N VAL A 56 6.77 -1.86 12.50
CA VAL A 56 7.44 -1.38 11.28
C VAL A 56 6.46 -0.87 10.22
N TRP A 57 5.21 -1.30 10.28
CA TRP A 57 4.21 -0.91 9.29
C TRP A 57 3.60 0.47 9.52
N GLU A 58 3.86 1.09 10.68
CA GLU A 58 3.30 2.41 11.00
C GLU A 58 4.02 3.55 10.29
N ASP A 59 5.20 3.29 9.73
CA ASP A 59 5.94 4.28 8.95
C ASP A 59 6.75 3.56 7.86
N GLY A 60 7.52 4.30 7.08
CA GLY A 60 8.33 3.71 6.02
C GLY A 60 7.61 3.53 4.71
N TRP A 61 6.43 4.12 4.56
CA TRP A 61 5.68 4.11 3.30
C TRP A 61 6.14 5.27 2.40
N SER A 62 6.05 5.07 1.10
CA SER A 62 6.45 6.10 0.14
C SER A 62 5.60 6.02 -1.12
N LYS A 63 5.54 7.16 -1.83
CA LYS A 63 4.90 7.21 -3.14
C LYS A 63 5.82 6.56 -4.16
N VAL A 64 5.24 5.84 -5.12
CA VAL A 64 5.98 5.19 -6.19
C VAL A 64 5.96 6.07 -7.44
N GLY A 65 7.11 6.18 -8.06
CA GLY A 65 7.26 6.97 -9.27
C GLY A 65 7.80 8.34 -8.98
#